data_531b9b0366ff6948dcf4c0a687eac154
#
_entry.id   531b9b0366ff6948dcf4c0a687eac154
#
_cell.length_a   1.000
_cell.length_b   1.000
_cell.length_c   1.000
_cell.angle_alpha   90.00
_cell.angle_beta   90.00
_cell.angle_gamma   90.00
#
_symmetry.space_group_name_H-M   'P 1'
#
loop_
_entity.id
_entity.type
_entity.pdbx_description
1 polymer ?
#
loop_
_entity_poly.entity_id
_entity_poly.type
_entity_poly.pdbx_seq_one_letter_code
_entity_poly.pdbx_strand_id
1 'polypeptide(L)'
;MSVVALEAPADLELPVERRAFEPADVDGCWLVVACTGTVDAEVAGVCEARQVWCVRADDAALSAAWVPAVTRVGDVVASVTAGRDPRRAVALRDAVALALETGSLPLRRKRPSRGSVALVGGGPGAPGLLTVRGRQLLAEADVVIRDRLAPQVDLPAEVEVVETGKQPHRPSWSQEEISALMVAKAKQGLRVVRLKGGDVHVFARGIEEVAACVGAGVAVEVVPGVSSAFAAPAWAGIPVTAKGLTQTVTVVSAHLPPGHPDSTVDWPALARLGGTLVLLMAVERLGACAQALVDGGRAATTPVAVIREGTLATQQVVVSTLAEVGVDAAQVTAPAVVVIGEVVSARVAP
;
A
#
# COMPACT_ATOMS: atom_id res chain seq x y z
N MET A 1 -13.95 35.42 14.29
CA MET A 1 -13.93 34.72 15.61
C MET A 1 -12.99 35.50 16.51
N SER A 2 -13.38 35.82 17.74
CA SER A 2 -12.55 36.46 18.77
C SER A 2 -12.65 35.66 20.05
N VAL A 3 -11.69 35.82 20.92
CA VAL A 3 -11.61 35.13 22.23
C VAL A 3 -11.57 36.17 23.33
N VAL A 4 -12.41 36.00 24.36
CA VAL A 4 -12.36 36.75 25.58
C VAL A 4 -11.98 35.79 26.70
N ALA A 5 -10.85 36.04 27.35
CA ALA A 5 -10.32 35.18 28.43
C ALA A 5 -9.37 35.95 29.31
N LEU A 6 -9.30 35.60 30.61
CA LEU A 6 -8.30 36.13 31.53
C LEU A 6 -6.89 35.66 31.14
N GLU A 7 -6.78 34.40 30.73
CA GLU A 7 -5.54 33.78 30.29
C GLU A 7 -5.79 33.03 28.98
N ALA A 8 -4.86 33.12 28.03
CA ALA A 8 -4.90 32.37 26.77
C ALA A 8 -3.47 31.99 26.38
N PRO A 9 -3.29 30.83 25.71
CA PRO A 9 -2.00 30.43 25.15
C PRO A 9 -1.38 31.52 24.27
N ALA A 10 -0.05 31.64 24.34
CA ALA A 10 0.66 32.68 23.60
C ALA A 10 0.70 32.43 22.10
N ASP A 11 0.52 31.19 21.69
CA ASP A 11 0.51 30.69 20.31
C ASP A 11 -0.90 30.64 19.67
N LEU A 12 -1.91 31.19 20.34
CA LEU A 12 -3.26 31.22 19.81
C LEU A 12 -3.35 32.24 18.66
N GLU A 13 -3.60 31.78 17.46
CA GLU A 13 -3.69 32.60 16.23
C GLU A 13 -5.02 33.38 16.09
N LEU A 14 -5.72 33.65 17.20
CA LEU A 14 -6.99 34.40 17.20
C LEU A 14 -6.83 35.70 17.98
N PRO A 15 -7.61 36.74 17.63
CA PRO A 15 -7.71 37.94 18.46
C PRO A 15 -8.17 37.57 19.88
N VAL A 16 -7.39 37.93 20.88
CA VAL A 16 -7.67 37.65 22.29
C VAL A 16 -7.80 38.96 23.06
N GLU A 17 -8.93 39.15 23.69
CA GLU A 17 -9.15 40.21 24.70
C GLU A 17 -8.91 39.61 26.07
N ARG A 18 -7.84 40.06 26.76
CA ARG A 18 -7.43 39.55 28.10
C ARG A 18 -8.17 40.28 29.19
N ARG A 19 -9.42 39.88 29.43
CA ARG A 19 -10.31 40.43 30.46
C ARG A 19 -11.39 39.41 30.84
N ALA A 20 -12.14 39.70 31.88
CA ALA A 20 -13.32 38.93 32.24
C ALA A 20 -14.42 39.07 31.14
N PHE A 21 -15.30 38.11 31.12
CA PHE A 21 -16.48 38.10 30.30
C PHE A 21 -17.44 39.26 30.68
N GLU A 22 -18.00 39.91 29.69
CA GLU A 22 -19.06 40.90 29.84
C GLU A 22 -20.26 40.52 28.96
N PRO A 23 -21.51 40.77 29.39
CA PRO A 23 -22.70 40.45 28.61
C PRO A 23 -22.69 41.00 27.16
N ALA A 24 -22.01 42.13 26.94
CA ALA A 24 -21.88 42.74 25.61
C ALA A 24 -21.03 41.90 24.64
N ASP A 25 -20.22 40.97 25.13
CA ASP A 25 -19.39 40.09 24.30
C ASP A 25 -20.20 39.13 23.40
N VAL A 26 -21.46 38.93 23.76
CA VAL A 26 -22.39 38.10 22.98
C VAL A 26 -23.07 38.88 21.85
N ASP A 27 -22.94 40.21 21.84
CA ASP A 27 -23.61 41.05 20.85
C ASP A 27 -23.07 40.82 19.44
N GLY A 28 -23.96 40.50 18.50
CA GLY A 28 -23.59 40.18 17.10
C GLY A 28 -23.01 38.81 16.88
N CYS A 29 -22.91 37.97 17.93
CA CYS A 29 -22.48 36.58 17.79
C CYS A 29 -23.62 35.70 17.28
N TRP A 30 -23.29 34.69 16.47
CA TRP A 30 -24.19 33.61 16.07
C TRP A 30 -24.04 32.39 16.96
N LEU A 31 -22.82 32.17 17.41
CA LEU A 31 -22.43 31.04 18.25
C LEU A 31 -21.38 31.49 19.23
N VAL A 32 -21.55 31.10 20.49
CA VAL A 32 -20.59 31.30 21.57
C VAL A 32 -20.17 29.94 22.09
N VAL A 33 -18.89 29.79 22.36
CA VAL A 33 -18.32 28.59 23.04
C VAL A 33 -17.83 29.01 24.40
N ALA A 34 -18.53 28.62 25.44
CA ALA A 34 -18.15 28.84 26.84
C ALA A 34 -17.29 27.64 27.32
N CYS A 35 -16.05 27.91 27.66
CA CYS A 35 -15.07 26.89 28.06
C CYS A 35 -14.16 27.36 29.24
N THR A 36 -14.71 28.16 30.11
CA THR A 36 -13.98 28.70 31.27
C THR A 36 -14.02 27.78 32.48
N GLY A 37 -15.04 26.91 32.56
CA GLY A 37 -15.31 26.06 33.73
C GLY A 37 -15.84 26.81 34.97
N THR A 38 -15.97 28.14 34.89
CA THR A 38 -16.40 28.96 36.03
C THR A 38 -17.62 29.82 35.74
N VAL A 39 -17.65 30.51 34.60
CA VAL A 39 -18.74 31.44 34.22
C VAL A 39 -19.59 30.91 33.08
N ASP A 40 -19.43 29.65 32.69
CA ASP A 40 -20.09 29.06 31.53
C ASP A 40 -21.62 29.09 31.64
N ALA A 41 -22.16 28.99 32.86
CA ALA A 41 -23.59 29.09 33.11
C ALA A 41 -24.11 30.53 32.92
N GLU A 42 -23.33 31.51 33.33
CA GLU A 42 -23.64 32.95 33.16
C GLU A 42 -23.62 33.30 31.67
N VAL A 43 -22.57 32.88 30.94
CA VAL A 43 -22.45 33.07 29.49
C VAL A 43 -23.64 32.45 28.76
N ALA A 44 -24.03 31.24 29.13
CA ALA A 44 -25.18 30.55 28.53
C ALA A 44 -26.50 31.28 28.77
N GLY A 45 -26.71 31.81 29.97
CA GLY A 45 -27.91 32.61 30.30
C GLY A 45 -27.98 33.90 29.49
N VAL A 46 -26.86 34.58 29.26
CA VAL A 46 -26.80 35.76 28.39
C VAL A 46 -27.09 35.40 26.93
N CYS A 47 -26.51 34.26 26.47
CA CYS A 47 -26.77 33.78 25.12
C CYS A 47 -28.26 33.44 24.91
N GLU A 48 -28.87 32.74 25.85
CA GLU A 48 -30.30 32.40 25.80
C GLU A 48 -31.18 33.65 25.69
N ALA A 49 -30.93 34.64 26.55
CA ALA A 49 -31.67 35.90 26.55
C ALA A 49 -31.55 36.67 25.22
N ARG A 50 -30.49 36.46 24.45
CA ARG A 50 -30.21 37.12 23.16
C ARG A 50 -30.44 36.20 21.94
N GLN A 51 -30.93 34.98 22.18
CA GLN A 51 -31.18 33.99 21.11
C GLN A 51 -29.93 33.64 20.33
N VAL A 52 -28.78 33.56 21.00
CA VAL A 52 -27.49 33.15 20.43
C VAL A 52 -27.22 31.68 20.82
N TRP A 53 -26.76 30.89 19.88
CA TRP A 53 -26.36 29.50 20.17
C TRP A 53 -25.19 29.48 21.14
N CYS A 54 -25.28 28.65 22.19
CA CYS A 54 -24.20 28.47 23.17
C CYS A 54 -23.81 27.00 23.29
N VAL A 55 -22.52 26.75 23.16
CA VAL A 55 -21.90 25.45 23.49
C VAL A 55 -21.20 25.61 24.85
N ARG A 56 -21.57 24.78 25.80
CA ARG A 56 -20.93 24.71 27.12
C ARG A 56 -19.96 23.56 27.18
N ALA A 57 -18.70 23.82 27.50
CA ALA A 57 -17.69 22.78 27.63
C ALA A 57 -17.80 22.04 28.98
N ASP A 58 -18.31 22.72 30.04
CA ASP A 58 -18.50 22.16 31.37
C ASP A 58 -19.72 21.21 31.47
N ASP A 59 -20.81 21.52 30.75
CA ASP A 59 -22.03 20.72 30.76
C ASP A 59 -22.68 20.66 29.37
N ALA A 60 -22.40 19.57 28.68
CA ALA A 60 -22.94 19.33 27.37
C ALA A 60 -24.47 19.16 27.35
N ALA A 61 -25.11 18.74 28.43
CA ALA A 61 -26.57 18.58 28.50
C ALA A 61 -27.30 19.93 28.49
N LEU A 62 -26.65 20.97 28.97
CA LEU A 62 -27.16 22.34 29.02
C LEU A 62 -26.69 23.20 27.84
N SER A 63 -25.98 22.61 26.88
CA SER A 63 -25.60 23.29 25.64
C SER A 63 -26.81 23.48 24.71
N ALA A 64 -26.98 24.68 24.18
CA ALA A 64 -27.98 24.96 23.16
C ALA A 64 -27.59 24.42 21.77
N ALA A 65 -26.31 24.23 21.54
CA ALA A 65 -25.75 23.68 20.32
C ALA A 65 -24.65 22.64 20.62
N TRP A 66 -24.37 21.78 19.66
CA TRP A 66 -23.36 20.75 19.79
C TRP A 66 -22.36 20.83 18.64
N VAL A 67 -21.07 20.84 19.00
CA VAL A 67 -19.99 20.78 18.00
C VAL A 67 -19.67 19.32 17.76
N PRO A 68 -19.77 18.81 16.51
CA PRO A 68 -19.38 17.45 16.21
C PRO A 68 -17.86 17.27 16.31
N ALA A 69 -17.42 16.06 16.53
CA ALA A 69 -16.02 15.69 16.30
C ALA A 69 -15.73 15.71 14.80
N VAL A 70 -14.74 16.48 14.36
CA VAL A 70 -14.44 16.69 12.94
C VAL A 70 -13.05 16.16 12.61
N THR A 71 -12.90 15.51 11.48
CA THR A 71 -11.60 15.15 10.89
C THR A 71 -11.51 15.61 9.46
N ARG A 72 -10.28 15.81 8.98
CA ARG A 72 -9.97 16.16 7.59
C ARG A 72 -8.87 15.26 7.07
N VAL A 73 -9.13 14.55 5.98
CA VAL A 73 -8.16 13.73 5.27
C VAL A 73 -8.19 14.14 3.80
N GLY A 74 -7.13 14.78 3.33
CA GLY A 74 -7.11 15.40 2.01
C GLY A 74 -8.21 16.45 1.85
N ASP A 75 -9.08 16.26 0.87
CA ASP A 75 -10.26 17.14 0.60
C ASP A 75 -11.58 16.64 1.25
N VAL A 76 -11.51 15.49 1.95
CA VAL A 76 -12.68 14.95 2.67
C VAL A 76 -12.72 15.49 4.08
N VAL A 77 -13.90 16.02 4.45
CA VAL A 77 -14.21 16.44 5.83
C VAL A 77 -15.31 15.54 6.35
N ALA A 78 -15.06 14.86 7.48
CA ALA A 78 -16.06 14.05 8.14
C ALA A 78 -16.39 14.62 9.53
N SER A 79 -17.69 14.71 9.82
CA SER A 79 -18.24 15.16 11.11
C SER A 79 -18.98 14.01 11.77
N VAL A 80 -18.71 13.77 13.04
CA VAL A 80 -19.29 12.66 13.79
C VAL A 80 -19.94 13.14 15.07
N THR A 81 -21.19 12.73 15.30
CA THR A 81 -21.88 12.86 16.57
C THR A 81 -22.25 11.49 17.12
N ALA A 82 -22.26 11.30 18.43
CA ALA A 82 -22.48 10.00 19.02
C ALA A 82 -23.35 10.06 20.30
N GLY A 83 -24.61 10.47 20.12
CA GLY A 83 -25.62 10.40 21.17
C GLY A 83 -25.26 11.14 22.46
N ARG A 84 -24.68 12.34 22.33
CA ARG A 84 -24.22 13.18 23.46
C ARG A 84 -23.00 12.62 24.22
N ASP A 85 -22.24 11.70 23.62
CA ASP A 85 -21.00 11.19 24.18
C ASP A 85 -19.81 11.73 23.36
N PRO A 86 -19.10 12.78 23.84
CA PRO A 86 -17.96 13.37 23.11
C PRO A 86 -16.81 12.40 22.92
N ARG A 87 -16.55 11.52 23.90
CA ARG A 87 -15.45 10.55 23.82
C ARG A 87 -15.72 9.50 22.74
N ARG A 88 -16.97 9.03 22.67
CA ARG A 88 -17.42 8.12 21.62
C ARG A 88 -17.39 8.79 20.24
N ALA A 89 -17.78 10.06 20.14
CA ALA A 89 -17.72 10.82 18.89
C ALA A 89 -16.27 10.96 18.39
N VAL A 90 -15.32 11.27 19.30
CA VAL A 90 -13.89 11.34 18.99
C VAL A 90 -13.36 9.98 18.53
N ALA A 91 -13.64 8.89 19.23
CA ALA A 91 -13.19 7.55 18.85
C ALA A 91 -13.72 7.13 17.46
N LEU A 92 -14.98 7.42 17.17
CA LEU A 92 -15.57 7.16 15.85
C LEU A 92 -14.96 8.06 14.76
N ARG A 93 -14.72 9.34 15.05
CA ARG A 93 -14.01 10.24 14.14
C ARG A 93 -12.62 9.72 13.79
N ASP A 94 -11.85 9.26 14.78
CA ASP A 94 -10.50 8.72 14.58
C ASP A 94 -10.53 7.42 13.75
N ALA A 95 -11.52 6.56 13.99
CA ALA A 95 -11.73 5.37 13.16
C ALA A 95 -12.08 5.73 11.69
N VAL A 96 -12.91 6.75 11.48
CA VAL A 96 -13.22 7.26 10.13
C VAL A 96 -11.98 7.87 9.49
N ALA A 97 -11.19 8.65 10.22
CA ALA A 97 -9.92 9.21 9.74
C ALA A 97 -8.97 8.09 9.27
N LEU A 98 -8.75 7.09 10.11
CA LEU A 98 -7.92 5.94 9.78
C LEU A 98 -8.44 5.19 8.55
N ALA A 99 -9.75 4.98 8.44
CA ALA A 99 -10.34 4.30 7.30
C ALA A 99 -10.19 5.09 5.98
N LEU A 100 -10.24 6.43 6.03
CA LEU A 100 -9.93 7.30 4.90
C LEU A 100 -8.44 7.25 4.55
N GLU A 101 -7.56 7.38 5.54
CA GLU A 101 -6.11 7.34 5.36
C GLU A 101 -5.61 6.00 4.80
N THR A 102 -6.24 4.90 5.19
CA THR A 102 -5.88 3.56 4.72
C THR A 102 -6.57 3.16 3.41
N GLY A 103 -7.46 4.00 2.85
CA GLY A 103 -8.23 3.68 1.65
C GLY A 103 -9.26 2.55 1.86
N SER A 104 -9.70 2.35 3.11
CA SER A 104 -10.74 1.37 3.45
C SER A 104 -12.16 1.89 3.18
N LEU A 105 -12.29 3.20 2.92
CA LEU A 105 -13.53 3.82 2.45
C LEU A 105 -13.40 4.20 0.98
N PRO A 106 -14.52 4.26 0.20
CA PRO A 106 -14.48 4.65 -1.19
C PRO A 106 -14.09 6.13 -1.32
N LEU A 107 -12.94 6.38 -1.94
CA LEU A 107 -12.38 7.73 -2.15
C LEU A 107 -12.59 8.24 -3.58
N ARG A 108 -13.24 7.46 -4.43
CA ARG A 108 -13.46 7.79 -5.83
C ARG A 108 -14.22 9.11 -6.00
N ARG A 109 -13.60 10.04 -6.71
CA ARG A 109 -14.26 11.31 -7.09
C ARG A 109 -15.22 11.07 -8.25
N LYS A 110 -16.45 11.55 -8.12
CA LYS A 110 -17.47 11.46 -9.20
C LYS A 110 -17.35 12.59 -10.23
N ARG A 111 -16.54 13.62 -9.98
CA ARG A 111 -16.32 14.73 -10.91
C ARG A 111 -15.19 14.40 -11.87
N PRO A 112 -15.29 14.80 -13.17
CA PRO A 112 -14.20 14.66 -14.12
C PRO A 112 -12.91 15.29 -13.58
N SER A 113 -11.79 14.61 -13.77
CA SER A 113 -10.45 15.11 -13.42
C SER A 113 -9.53 15.06 -14.64
N ARG A 114 -8.35 15.66 -14.54
CA ARG A 114 -7.28 15.29 -15.48
C ARG A 114 -6.94 13.82 -15.21
N GLY A 115 -7.04 12.98 -16.25
CA GLY A 115 -6.69 11.57 -16.13
C GLY A 115 -5.23 11.38 -15.76
N SER A 116 -4.96 10.27 -15.09
CA SER A 116 -3.62 9.90 -14.62
C SER A 116 -3.47 8.39 -14.61
N VAL A 117 -2.22 7.93 -14.54
CA VAL A 117 -1.87 6.53 -14.34
C VAL A 117 -1.09 6.38 -13.04
N ALA A 118 -1.45 5.40 -12.23
CA ALA A 118 -0.64 4.98 -11.09
C ALA A 118 -0.17 3.54 -11.32
N LEU A 119 1.14 3.31 -11.35
CA LEU A 119 1.72 1.98 -11.32
C LEU A 119 1.87 1.55 -9.86
N VAL A 120 1.16 0.53 -9.44
CA VAL A 120 1.13 0.07 -8.06
C VAL A 120 1.69 -1.34 -7.94
N GLY A 121 2.73 -1.49 -7.15
CA GLY A 121 3.23 -2.79 -6.72
C GLY A 121 2.28 -3.37 -5.68
N GLY A 122 1.59 -4.44 -6.06
CA GLY A 122 0.58 -5.09 -5.22
C GLY A 122 1.15 -6.05 -4.16
N GLY A 123 2.47 -6.24 -4.15
CA GLY A 123 3.08 -7.21 -3.25
C GLY A 123 3.02 -8.66 -3.76
N PRO A 124 3.42 -9.63 -2.93
CA PRO A 124 3.63 -11.02 -3.34
C PRO A 124 2.35 -11.85 -3.46
N GLY A 125 1.21 -11.34 -3.02
CA GLY A 125 -0.08 -12.06 -3.08
C GLY A 125 -1.00 -11.78 -1.89
N ALA A 126 -0.48 -11.77 -0.66
CA ALA A 126 -1.27 -11.45 0.53
C ALA A 126 -1.77 -9.99 0.48
N PRO A 127 -3.10 -9.74 0.59
CA PRO A 127 -3.65 -8.37 0.52
C PRO A 127 -3.12 -7.42 1.60
N GLY A 128 -2.71 -7.96 2.76
CA GLY A 128 -2.11 -7.20 3.87
C GLY A 128 -0.71 -6.64 3.55
N LEU A 129 -0.07 -7.08 2.47
CA LEU A 129 1.24 -6.58 2.01
C LEU A 129 1.13 -5.51 0.93
N LEU A 130 -0.07 -5.10 0.57
CA LEU A 130 -0.29 -3.91 -0.24
C LEU A 130 0.02 -2.66 0.59
N THR A 131 0.77 -1.73 0.01
CA THR A 131 1.10 -0.48 0.71
C THR A 131 -0.16 0.37 0.94
N VAL A 132 -0.14 1.21 1.98
CA VAL A 132 -1.24 2.15 2.26
C VAL A 132 -1.49 3.04 1.04
N ARG A 133 -0.44 3.58 0.40
CA ARG A 133 -0.60 4.41 -0.81
C ARG A 133 -1.21 3.65 -1.97
N GLY A 134 -0.81 2.39 -2.18
CA GLY A 134 -1.41 1.54 -3.20
C GLY A 134 -2.91 1.31 -2.97
N ARG A 135 -3.31 1.09 -1.72
CA ARG A 135 -4.72 0.91 -1.34
C ARG A 135 -5.54 2.18 -1.57
N GLN A 136 -5.00 3.36 -1.22
CA GLN A 136 -5.65 4.65 -1.48
C GLN A 136 -5.92 4.85 -2.97
N LEU A 137 -4.91 4.63 -3.81
CA LEU A 137 -5.04 4.77 -5.26
C LEU A 137 -6.06 3.80 -5.87
N LEU A 138 -6.14 2.57 -5.36
CA LEU A 138 -7.17 1.60 -5.76
C LEU A 138 -8.57 2.06 -5.34
N ALA A 139 -8.72 2.65 -4.15
CA ALA A 139 -9.98 3.21 -3.68
C ALA A 139 -10.43 4.45 -4.48
N GLU A 140 -9.49 5.15 -5.10
CA GLU A 140 -9.72 6.30 -5.96
C GLU A 140 -9.92 5.94 -7.44
N ALA A 141 -9.59 4.74 -7.85
CA ALA A 141 -9.50 4.35 -9.26
C ALA A 141 -10.84 4.39 -9.99
N ASP A 142 -10.81 4.77 -11.27
CA ASP A 142 -11.91 4.59 -12.22
C ASP A 142 -11.73 3.29 -13.00
N VAL A 143 -10.44 2.92 -13.29
CA VAL A 143 -10.06 1.71 -14.01
C VAL A 143 -8.88 1.05 -13.31
N VAL A 144 -8.94 -0.25 -13.10
CA VAL A 144 -7.82 -1.08 -12.63
C VAL A 144 -7.42 -2.05 -13.72
N ILE A 145 -6.21 -1.91 -14.24
CA ILE A 145 -5.60 -2.84 -15.19
C ILE A 145 -4.72 -3.78 -14.38
N ARG A 146 -5.17 -5.03 -14.23
CA ARG A 146 -4.59 -5.99 -13.30
C ARG A 146 -3.72 -7.02 -14.01
N ASP A 147 -2.52 -7.24 -13.47
CA ASP A 147 -1.61 -8.28 -13.92
C ASP A 147 -1.98 -9.64 -13.32
N ARG A 148 -1.57 -10.72 -13.96
CA ARG A 148 -1.85 -12.10 -13.54
C ARG A 148 -1.39 -12.42 -12.11
N LEU A 149 -0.28 -11.86 -11.70
CA LEU A 149 0.32 -12.09 -10.38
C LEU A 149 -0.03 -11.01 -9.34
N ALA A 150 -0.85 -10.04 -9.73
CA ALA A 150 -1.32 -9.04 -8.79
C ALA A 150 -2.27 -9.66 -7.76
N PRO A 151 -2.28 -9.16 -6.50
CA PRO A 151 -3.18 -9.67 -5.48
C PRO A 151 -4.64 -9.45 -5.87
N GLN A 152 -5.49 -10.37 -5.40
CA GLN A 152 -6.94 -10.14 -5.42
C GLN A 152 -7.26 -9.14 -4.31
N VAL A 153 -7.87 -8.03 -4.68
CA VAL A 153 -8.29 -6.97 -3.76
C VAL A 153 -9.75 -6.63 -4.02
N ASP A 154 -10.46 -6.33 -2.96
CA ASP A 154 -11.84 -5.84 -3.07
C ASP A 154 -11.81 -4.42 -3.66
N LEU A 155 -12.57 -4.23 -4.72
CA LEU A 155 -12.73 -2.95 -5.42
C LEU A 155 -14.20 -2.54 -5.39
N PRO A 156 -14.50 -1.23 -5.38
CA PRO A 156 -15.87 -0.77 -5.54
C PRO A 156 -16.49 -1.30 -6.84
N ALA A 157 -17.79 -1.61 -6.80
CA ALA A 157 -18.49 -2.24 -7.93
C ALA A 157 -18.48 -1.40 -9.24
N GLU A 158 -18.26 -0.10 -9.12
CA GLU A 158 -18.23 0.84 -10.24
C GLU A 158 -16.86 0.93 -10.92
N VAL A 159 -15.82 0.27 -10.37
CA VAL A 159 -14.47 0.28 -10.95
C VAL A 159 -14.42 -0.70 -12.11
N GLU A 160 -14.02 -0.20 -13.27
CA GLU A 160 -13.74 -1.07 -14.41
C GLU A 160 -12.45 -1.88 -14.15
N VAL A 161 -12.55 -3.21 -14.22
CA VAL A 161 -11.37 -4.08 -14.06
C VAL A 161 -11.01 -4.73 -15.38
N VAL A 162 -9.78 -4.52 -15.84
CA VAL A 162 -9.23 -5.14 -17.05
C VAL A 162 -8.12 -6.11 -16.68
N GLU A 163 -8.36 -7.39 -16.94
CA GLU A 163 -7.38 -8.45 -16.72
C GLU A 163 -6.43 -8.57 -17.92
N THR A 164 -5.14 -8.40 -17.70
CA THR A 164 -4.11 -8.52 -18.74
C THR A 164 -3.34 -9.85 -18.69
N GLY A 165 -3.63 -10.71 -17.72
CA GLY A 165 -3.08 -12.06 -17.65
C GLY A 165 -3.56 -12.95 -18.80
N LYS A 166 -2.81 -14.04 -19.07
CA LYS A 166 -3.23 -15.06 -20.03
C LYS A 166 -4.60 -15.60 -19.62
N GLN A 167 -5.58 -15.45 -20.48
CA GLN A 167 -6.91 -16.04 -20.33
C GLN A 167 -7.06 -17.23 -21.29
N PRO A 168 -7.80 -18.30 -20.91
CA PRO A 168 -8.16 -19.35 -21.85
C PRO A 168 -8.85 -18.73 -23.06
N HIS A 169 -8.43 -19.14 -24.26
CA HIS A 169 -9.03 -18.72 -25.53
C HIS A 169 -8.87 -17.23 -25.93
N ARG A 170 -8.00 -16.45 -25.24
CA ARG A 170 -7.62 -15.09 -25.68
C ARG A 170 -6.10 -15.00 -25.86
N PRO A 171 -5.62 -14.31 -26.91
CA PRO A 171 -4.21 -13.97 -27.02
C PRO A 171 -3.77 -13.20 -25.78
N SER A 172 -2.55 -13.43 -25.31
CA SER A 172 -1.99 -12.62 -24.21
C SER A 172 -1.75 -11.19 -24.72
N TRP A 173 -2.10 -10.22 -23.89
CA TRP A 173 -1.81 -8.82 -24.16
C TRP A 173 -0.30 -8.62 -24.37
N SER A 174 0.07 -7.90 -25.43
CA SER A 174 1.44 -7.42 -25.58
C SER A 174 1.71 -6.24 -24.61
N GLN A 175 2.98 -5.95 -24.37
CA GLN A 175 3.33 -4.81 -23.51
C GLN A 175 2.90 -3.47 -24.13
N GLU A 176 2.97 -3.38 -25.45
CA GLU A 176 2.53 -2.21 -26.24
C GLU A 176 1.03 -1.99 -26.10
N GLU A 177 0.23 -3.05 -26.18
CA GLU A 177 -1.23 -2.98 -26.01
C GLU A 177 -1.62 -2.55 -24.60
N ILE A 178 -0.94 -3.06 -23.56
CA ILE A 178 -1.16 -2.65 -22.16
C ILE A 178 -0.84 -1.16 -22.00
N SER A 179 0.30 -0.73 -22.52
CA SER A 179 0.74 0.68 -22.43
C SER A 179 -0.22 1.61 -23.17
N ALA A 180 -0.67 1.21 -24.37
CA ALA A 180 -1.63 1.97 -25.15
C ALA A 180 -2.99 2.09 -24.44
N LEU A 181 -3.44 1.00 -23.80
CA LEU A 181 -4.70 0.98 -23.04
C LEU A 181 -4.64 1.96 -21.84
N MET A 182 -3.55 1.93 -21.05
CA MET A 182 -3.36 2.84 -19.91
C MET A 182 -3.44 4.30 -20.36
N VAL A 183 -2.69 4.65 -21.42
CA VAL A 183 -2.65 6.01 -21.99
C VAL A 183 -4.04 6.41 -22.53
N ALA A 184 -4.71 5.55 -23.25
CA ALA A 184 -6.03 5.83 -23.82
C ALA A 184 -7.08 6.10 -22.74
N LYS A 185 -7.12 5.29 -21.68
CA LYS A 185 -8.03 5.47 -20.54
C LYS A 185 -7.73 6.77 -19.77
N ALA A 186 -6.45 7.07 -19.52
CA ALA A 186 -6.06 8.31 -18.87
C ALA A 186 -6.42 9.55 -19.70
N LYS A 187 -6.24 9.53 -21.02
CA LYS A 187 -6.65 10.64 -21.91
C LYS A 187 -8.16 10.88 -21.94
N GLN A 188 -8.97 9.91 -21.51
CA GLN A 188 -10.42 10.09 -21.29
C GLN A 188 -10.75 10.79 -19.96
N GLY A 189 -9.74 11.19 -19.20
CA GLY A 189 -9.92 11.83 -17.90
C GLY A 189 -10.05 10.84 -16.73
N LEU A 190 -9.79 9.55 -16.95
CA LEU A 190 -9.92 8.49 -15.96
C LEU A 190 -8.63 8.34 -15.12
N ARG A 191 -8.80 7.99 -13.85
CA ARG A 191 -7.71 7.58 -12.96
C ARG A 191 -7.49 6.08 -13.13
N VAL A 192 -6.39 5.74 -13.76
CA VAL A 192 -6.02 4.36 -14.09
C VAL A 192 -5.03 3.85 -13.07
N VAL A 193 -5.30 2.71 -12.46
CA VAL A 193 -4.33 1.98 -11.64
C VAL A 193 -3.85 0.75 -12.43
N ARG A 194 -2.55 0.68 -12.69
CA ARG A 194 -1.87 -0.51 -13.17
C ARG A 194 -1.38 -1.31 -11.96
N LEU A 195 -2.11 -2.35 -11.58
CA LEU A 195 -1.78 -3.21 -10.44
C LEU A 195 -0.92 -4.39 -10.89
N LYS A 196 0.28 -4.48 -10.34
CA LYS A 196 1.31 -5.47 -10.70
C LYS A 196 1.61 -6.38 -9.49
N GLY A 197 2.00 -7.63 -9.74
CA GLY A 197 2.51 -8.50 -8.67
C GLY A 197 3.90 -8.07 -8.20
N GLY A 198 4.17 -8.20 -6.91
CA GLY A 198 5.45 -7.82 -6.32
C GLY A 198 5.72 -6.31 -6.39
N ASP A 199 6.91 -5.94 -6.82
CA ASP A 199 7.33 -4.56 -7.05
C ASP A 199 7.23 -4.19 -8.53
N VAL A 200 6.98 -2.91 -8.81
CA VAL A 200 6.76 -2.35 -10.15
C VAL A 200 7.98 -2.50 -11.05
N HIS A 201 9.19 -2.41 -10.49
CA HIS A 201 10.45 -2.38 -11.24
C HIS A 201 11.29 -3.66 -11.12
N VAL A 202 10.96 -4.57 -10.20
CA VAL A 202 11.72 -5.82 -10.03
C VAL A 202 11.22 -6.87 -11.03
N PHE A 203 11.88 -6.93 -12.20
CA PHE A 203 11.55 -7.81 -13.35
C PHE A 203 10.10 -7.72 -13.84
N ALA A 204 9.49 -6.56 -13.68
CA ALA A 204 8.07 -6.33 -13.95
C ALA A 204 7.81 -5.35 -15.10
N ARG A 205 8.84 -4.91 -15.84
CA ARG A 205 8.75 -4.01 -17.00
C ARG A 205 8.08 -2.65 -16.71
N GLY A 206 8.01 -2.22 -15.44
CA GLY A 206 7.35 -0.97 -15.06
C GLY A 206 7.94 0.27 -15.72
N ILE A 207 9.25 0.29 -15.99
CA ILE A 207 9.88 1.44 -16.63
C ILE A 207 9.37 1.68 -18.06
N GLU A 208 9.03 0.64 -18.79
CA GLU A 208 8.45 0.75 -20.15
C GLU A 208 7.06 1.38 -20.09
N GLU A 209 6.25 0.97 -19.09
CA GLU A 209 4.91 1.50 -18.84
C GLU A 209 4.96 2.98 -18.42
N VAL A 210 5.93 3.35 -17.57
CA VAL A 210 6.17 4.76 -17.19
C VAL A 210 6.58 5.58 -18.40
N ALA A 211 7.53 5.09 -19.20
CA ALA A 211 8.01 5.80 -20.39
C ALA A 211 6.89 6.06 -21.40
N ALA A 212 5.98 5.09 -21.60
CA ALA A 212 4.82 5.25 -22.46
C ALA A 212 3.87 6.35 -21.97
N CYS A 213 3.61 6.43 -20.66
CA CYS A 213 2.76 7.47 -20.07
C CYS A 213 3.41 8.86 -20.21
N VAL A 214 4.68 8.98 -19.85
CA VAL A 214 5.44 10.25 -19.95
C VAL A 214 5.51 10.72 -21.40
N GLY A 215 5.84 9.84 -22.34
CA GLY A 215 5.89 10.14 -23.77
C GLY A 215 4.55 10.59 -24.35
N ALA A 216 3.44 10.15 -23.75
CA ALA A 216 2.07 10.55 -24.13
C ALA A 216 1.57 11.82 -23.39
N GLY A 217 2.37 12.44 -22.52
CA GLY A 217 1.99 13.59 -21.70
C GLY A 217 0.96 13.27 -20.61
N VAL A 218 0.88 12.00 -20.17
CA VAL A 218 -0.01 11.53 -19.09
C VAL A 218 0.76 11.58 -17.77
N ALA A 219 0.14 12.19 -16.75
CA ALA A 219 0.70 12.17 -15.41
C ALA A 219 0.79 10.73 -14.88
N VAL A 220 1.96 10.35 -14.36
CA VAL A 220 2.20 9.02 -13.83
C VAL A 220 2.79 9.08 -12.42
N GLU A 221 2.26 8.23 -11.54
CA GLU A 221 2.78 7.99 -10.18
C GLU A 221 3.24 6.54 -10.09
N VAL A 222 4.38 6.30 -9.43
CA VAL A 222 4.89 4.95 -9.17
C VAL A 222 4.87 4.69 -7.67
N VAL A 223 4.20 3.63 -7.26
CA VAL A 223 4.15 3.17 -5.86
C VAL A 223 4.87 1.83 -5.78
N PRO A 224 6.01 1.76 -5.08
CA PRO A 224 6.73 0.50 -4.86
C PRO A 224 5.85 -0.55 -4.18
N GLY A 225 6.12 -1.81 -4.44
CA GLY A 225 5.50 -2.94 -3.76
C GLY A 225 6.51 -3.80 -3.04
N VAL A 226 6.03 -4.64 -2.12
CA VAL A 226 6.89 -5.64 -1.47
C VAL A 226 7.23 -6.73 -2.47
N SER A 227 8.51 -6.81 -2.86
CA SER A 227 8.96 -7.82 -3.81
C SER A 227 8.83 -9.23 -3.25
N SER A 228 8.35 -10.18 -4.07
CA SER A 228 8.28 -11.60 -3.73
C SER A 228 9.66 -12.20 -3.43
N ALA A 229 10.74 -11.62 -3.98
CA ALA A 229 12.11 -12.04 -3.70
C ALA A 229 12.48 -11.98 -2.21
N PHE A 230 11.85 -11.10 -1.46
CA PHE A 230 12.07 -10.93 -0.02
C PHE A 230 10.89 -11.44 0.82
N ALA A 231 9.68 -11.19 0.36
CA ALA A 231 8.49 -11.53 1.12
C ALA A 231 8.21 -13.03 1.18
N ALA A 232 8.38 -13.75 0.08
CA ALA A 232 8.13 -15.20 0.06
C ALA A 232 9.10 -15.97 0.99
N PRO A 233 10.43 -15.73 0.96
CA PRO A 233 11.34 -16.30 1.94
C PRO A 233 10.99 -15.96 3.38
N ALA A 234 10.74 -14.67 3.67
CA ALA A 234 10.40 -14.22 5.03
C ALA A 234 9.15 -14.93 5.56
N TRP A 235 8.10 -15.05 4.74
CA TRP A 235 6.85 -15.72 5.11
C TRP A 235 7.05 -17.23 5.30
N ALA A 236 8.02 -17.82 4.59
CA ALA A 236 8.41 -19.22 4.75
C ALA A 236 9.36 -19.45 5.95
N GLY A 237 9.68 -18.41 6.71
CA GLY A 237 10.62 -18.47 7.84
C GLY A 237 12.09 -18.57 7.43
N ILE A 238 12.43 -18.18 6.19
CA ILE A 238 13.79 -18.20 5.65
C ILE A 238 14.31 -16.76 5.56
N PRO A 239 15.31 -16.37 6.37
CA PRO A 239 15.95 -15.07 6.23
C PRO A 239 16.80 -15.04 4.96
N VAL A 240 16.75 -13.96 4.17
CA VAL A 240 17.66 -13.82 3.01
C VAL A 240 19.04 -13.30 3.41
N THR A 241 19.20 -12.77 4.63
CA THR A 241 20.46 -12.44 5.28
C THR A 241 20.44 -12.91 6.72
N ALA A 242 21.58 -13.36 7.26
CA ALA A 242 21.69 -13.74 8.65
C ALA A 242 23.10 -13.45 9.16
N LYS A 243 23.18 -12.88 10.37
CA LYS A 243 24.47 -12.57 11.01
C LYS A 243 25.30 -13.85 11.17
N GLY A 244 26.53 -13.82 10.67
CA GLY A 244 27.45 -14.97 10.72
C GLY A 244 27.26 -15.99 9.57
N LEU A 245 26.17 -15.91 8.77
CA LEU A 245 25.98 -16.78 7.60
C LEU A 245 26.19 -16.03 6.28
N THR A 246 25.51 -14.90 6.09
CA THR A 246 25.65 -14.13 4.85
C THR A 246 25.33 -12.65 5.02
N GLN A 247 26.06 -11.82 4.29
CA GLN A 247 25.89 -10.37 4.23
C GLN A 247 25.44 -9.90 2.84
N THR A 248 25.27 -10.81 1.88
CA THR A 248 24.91 -10.48 0.50
C THR A 248 23.69 -11.25 0.04
N VAL A 249 22.84 -10.57 -0.73
CA VAL A 249 21.69 -11.16 -1.43
C VAL A 249 21.75 -10.72 -2.89
N THR A 250 21.70 -11.69 -3.79
CA THR A 250 21.63 -11.43 -5.22
C THR A 250 20.29 -11.94 -5.75
N VAL A 251 19.48 -11.03 -6.31
CA VAL A 251 18.20 -11.38 -6.93
C VAL A 251 18.38 -11.48 -8.44
N VAL A 252 17.99 -12.62 -9.00
CA VAL A 252 18.26 -12.97 -10.40
C VAL A 252 16.96 -13.36 -11.11
N SER A 253 16.78 -12.88 -12.32
CA SER A 253 15.75 -13.39 -13.24
C SER A 253 16.28 -14.61 -13.99
N ALA A 254 15.71 -15.78 -13.76
CA ALA A 254 15.99 -16.99 -14.51
C ALA A 254 14.96 -17.28 -15.59
N HIS A 255 14.40 -16.21 -16.17
CA HIS A 255 13.44 -16.30 -17.28
C HIS A 255 14.04 -16.98 -18.52
N LEU A 256 15.30 -16.73 -18.80
CA LEU A 256 16.08 -17.41 -19.83
C LEU A 256 16.96 -18.50 -19.19
N PRO A 257 17.12 -19.67 -19.85
CA PRO A 257 17.99 -20.71 -19.32
C PRO A 257 19.47 -20.29 -19.30
N PRO A 258 20.32 -20.89 -18.46
CA PRO A 258 21.76 -20.73 -18.54
C PRO A 258 22.29 -21.01 -19.95
N GLY A 259 23.21 -20.16 -20.44
CA GLY A 259 23.79 -20.27 -21.79
C GLY A 259 22.90 -19.75 -22.94
N HIS A 260 21.72 -19.24 -22.67
CA HIS A 260 20.90 -18.62 -23.73
C HIS A 260 21.57 -17.34 -24.25
N PRO A 261 21.66 -17.12 -25.59
CA PRO A 261 22.39 -15.99 -26.17
C PRO A 261 21.87 -14.61 -25.73
N ASP A 262 20.58 -14.51 -25.44
CA ASP A 262 19.99 -13.25 -24.96
C ASP A 262 20.05 -13.09 -23.44
N SER A 263 20.63 -14.06 -22.70
CA SER A 263 20.80 -13.96 -21.26
C SER A 263 22.03 -13.12 -20.90
N THR A 264 21.83 -12.11 -20.08
CA THR A 264 22.90 -11.30 -19.51
C THR A 264 23.42 -11.82 -18.16
N VAL A 265 22.90 -12.97 -17.71
CA VAL A 265 23.28 -13.56 -16.41
C VAL A 265 24.57 -14.36 -16.53
N ASP A 266 25.60 -13.92 -15.79
CA ASP A 266 26.87 -14.65 -15.66
C ASP A 266 26.73 -15.73 -14.57
N TRP A 267 26.29 -16.93 -14.96
CA TRP A 267 26.09 -18.05 -14.04
C TRP A 267 27.39 -18.54 -13.36
N PRO A 268 28.55 -18.60 -14.05
CA PRO A 268 29.82 -18.88 -13.41
C PRO A 268 30.22 -17.87 -12.34
N ALA A 269 29.97 -16.59 -12.55
CA ALA A 269 30.22 -15.57 -11.54
C ALA A 269 29.27 -15.72 -10.35
N LEU A 270 28.00 -15.96 -10.59
CA LEU A 270 27.01 -16.23 -9.52
C LEU A 270 27.34 -17.45 -8.67
N ALA A 271 27.88 -18.50 -9.28
CA ALA A 271 28.31 -19.71 -8.57
C ALA A 271 29.43 -19.41 -7.57
N ARG A 272 30.37 -18.54 -7.96
CA ARG A 272 31.53 -18.16 -7.11
C ARG A 272 31.19 -17.05 -6.12
N LEU A 273 30.10 -16.31 -6.37
CA LEU A 273 29.66 -15.27 -5.46
C LEU A 273 29.07 -15.90 -4.20
N GLY A 274 29.68 -15.61 -3.06
CA GLY A 274 29.13 -16.02 -1.76
C GLY A 274 27.77 -15.40 -1.47
N GLY A 275 27.11 -15.91 -0.41
CA GLY A 275 25.86 -15.36 0.05
C GLY A 275 24.62 -16.05 -0.52
N THR A 276 23.48 -15.36 -0.39
CA THR A 276 22.18 -15.88 -0.80
C THR A 276 21.88 -15.49 -2.25
N LEU A 277 21.45 -16.46 -3.06
CA LEU A 277 20.84 -16.19 -4.36
C LEU A 277 19.32 -16.38 -4.24
N VAL A 278 18.57 -15.45 -4.80
CA VAL A 278 17.11 -15.54 -4.94
C VAL A 278 16.77 -15.54 -6.42
N LEU A 279 16.26 -16.64 -6.93
CA LEU A 279 15.89 -16.77 -8.34
C LEU A 279 14.39 -16.55 -8.50
N LEU A 280 14.02 -15.65 -9.39
CA LEU A 280 12.65 -15.44 -9.85
C LEU A 280 12.48 -16.06 -11.24
N MET A 281 11.27 -16.55 -11.53
CA MET A 281 10.92 -17.19 -12.83
C MET A 281 11.79 -18.43 -13.16
N ALA A 282 12.31 -19.12 -12.14
CA ALA A 282 13.25 -20.22 -12.30
C ALA A 282 12.61 -21.62 -12.46
N VAL A 283 11.36 -21.81 -12.04
CA VAL A 283 10.77 -23.14 -11.78
C VAL A 283 10.90 -24.08 -12.97
N GLU A 284 10.53 -23.64 -14.17
CA GLU A 284 10.60 -24.48 -15.38
C GLU A 284 12.04 -24.84 -15.80
N ARG A 285 13.03 -24.14 -15.26
CA ARG A 285 14.45 -24.25 -15.62
C ARG A 285 15.33 -24.55 -14.40
N LEU A 286 14.69 -24.93 -13.30
CA LEU A 286 15.35 -25.04 -12.00
C LEU A 286 16.53 -26.02 -12.01
N GLY A 287 16.35 -27.20 -12.61
CA GLY A 287 17.42 -28.16 -12.75
C GLY A 287 18.62 -27.64 -13.56
N ALA A 288 18.37 -26.94 -14.67
CA ALA A 288 19.43 -26.33 -15.47
C ALA A 288 20.15 -25.19 -14.71
N CYS A 289 19.41 -24.37 -13.96
CA CYS A 289 19.99 -23.32 -13.13
C CYS A 289 20.87 -23.91 -12.00
N ALA A 290 20.38 -24.96 -11.33
CA ALA A 290 21.13 -25.65 -10.28
C ALA A 290 22.40 -26.27 -10.83
N GLN A 291 22.34 -26.97 -11.98
CA GLN A 291 23.50 -27.56 -12.63
C GLN A 291 24.54 -26.50 -13.03
N ALA A 292 24.10 -25.37 -13.61
CA ALA A 292 25.02 -24.29 -13.99
C ALA A 292 25.74 -23.67 -12.78
N LEU A 293 25.09 -23.60 -11.62
CA LEU A 293 25.76 -23.18 -10.38
C LEU A 293 26.77 -24.20 -9.87
N VAL A 294 26.44 -25.49 -9.94
CA VAL A 294 27.39 -26.57 -9.56
C VAL A 294 28.58 -26.58 -10.50
N ASP A 295 28.38 -26.53 -11.81
CA ASP A 295 29.43 -26.47 -12.82
C ASP A 295 30.33 -25.24 -12.67
N GLY A 296 29.74 -24.12 -12.21
CA GLY A 296 30.45 -22.88 -11.88
C GLY A 296 31.24 -22.91 -10.57
N GLY A 297 31.18 -24.04 -9.81
CA GLY A 297 31.95 -24.30 -8.60
C GLY A 297 31.19 -24.08 -7.27
N ARG A 298 29.86 -23.88 -7.28
CA ARG A 298 29.08 -23.86 -6.04
C ARG A 298 28.87 -25.29 -5.53
N ALA A 299 28.98 -25.49 -4.21
CA ALA A 299 28.87 -26.84 -3.64
C ALA A 299 27.50 -27.47 -3.96
N ALA A 300 27.50 -28.69 -4.47
CA ALA A 300 26.28 -29.44 -4.79
C ALA A 300 25.36 -29.64 -3.57
N THR A 301 25.95 -29.64 -2.36
CA THR A 301 25.24 -29.72 -1.08
C THR A 301 24.65 -28.40 -0.60
N THR A 302 24.87 -27.27 -1.33
CA THR A 302 24.30 -25.97 -0.95
C THR A 302 22.79 -26.09 -0.80
N PRO A 303 22.20 -25.66 0.35
CA PRO A 303 20.78 -25.76 0.60
C PRO A 303 19.96 -24.86 -0.35
N VAL A 304 18.80 -25.38 -0.77
CA VAL A 304 17.86 -24.73 -1.66
C VAL A 304 16.45 -24.83 -1.08
N ALA A 305 15.69 -23.74 -1.14
CA ALA A 305 14.25 -23.76 -0.86
C ALA A 305 13.48 -23.24 -2.08
N VAL A 306 12.44 -23.98 -2.47
CA VAL A 306 11.49 -23.57 -3.50
C VAL A 306 10.17 -23.24 -2.83
N ILE A 307 9.73 -21.98 -2.94
CA ILE A 307 8.57 -21.46 -2.24
C ILE A 307 7.52 -21.12 -3.29
N ARG A 308 6.52 -21.98 -3.42
CA ARG A 308 5.37 -21.77 -4.29
C ARG A 308 4.31 -20.98 -3.59
N GLU A 309 3.67 -20.05 -4.32
CA GLU A 309 2.55 -19.23 -3.84
C GLU A 309 2.83 -18.57 -2.48
N GLY A 310 4.07 -18.09 -2.31
CA GLY A 310 4.54 -17.47 -1.08
C GLY A 310 3.61 -16.35 -0.62
N THR A 311 3.32 -16.31 0.69
CA THR A 311 2.39 -15.42 1.40
C THR A 311 0.89 -15.75 1.27
N LEU A 312 0.52 -16.70 0.43
CA LEU A 312 -0.86 -17.17 0.32
C LEU A 312 -1.13 -18.35 1.27
N ALA A 313 -2.40 -18.61 1.56
CA ALA A 313 -2.79 -19.78 2.37
C ALA A 313 -2.42 -21.13 1.71
N THR A 314 -2.19 -21.11 0.40
CA THR A 314 -1.78 -22.25 -0.43
C THR A 314 -0.27 -22.39 -0.54
N GLN A 315 0.50 -21.62 0.22
CA GLN A 315 1.97 -21.67 0.20
C GLN A 315 2.50 -23.08 0.43
N GLN A 316 3.45 -23.48 -0.41
CA GLN A 316 4.21 -24.73 -0.28
C GLN A 316 5.70 -24.43 -0.27
N VAL A 317 6.45 -25.16 0.53
CA VAL A 317 7.90 -25.01 0.64
C VAL A 317 8.57 -26.38 0.48
N VAL A 318 9.40 -26.51 -0.55
CA VAL A 318 10.26 -27.68 -0.77
C VAL A 318 11.67 -27.27 -0.39
N VAL A 319 12.31 -28.02 0.52
CA VAL A 319 13.72 -27.82 0.91
C VAL A 319 14.53 -28.98 0.36
N SER A 320 15.65 -28.68 -0.29
CA SER A 320 16.52 -29.63 -1.00
C SER A 320 17.97 -29.12 -1.04
N THR A 321 18.78 -29.69 -1.89
CA THR A 321 20.15 -29.25 -2.23
C THR A 321 20.24 -28.88 -3.70
N LEU A 322 21.32 -28.20 -4.12
CA LEU A 322 21.55 -27.92 -5.55
C LEU A 322 21.60 -29.20 -6.39
N ALA A 323 22.13 -30.29 -5.85
CA ALA A 323 22.21 -31.57 -6.57
C ALA A 323 20.81 -32.17 -6.83
N GLU A 324 19.88 -32.03 -5.92
CA GLU A 324 18.63 -32.80 -5.89
C GLU A 324 17.39 -31.97 -6.25
N VAL A 325 17.45 -30.64 -6.17
CA VAL A 325 16.30 -29.76 -6.31
C VAL A 325 15.59 -29.93 -7.66
N GLY A 326 16.30 -30.29 -8.71
CA GLY A 326 15.69 -30.56 -10.03
C GLY A 326 14.70 -31.72 -10.01
N VAL A 327 14.90 -32.69 -9.12
CA VAL A 327 14.02 -33.86 -8.90
C VAL A 327 13.00 -33.57 -7.82
N ASP A 328 13.45 -33.09 -6.66
CA ASP A 328 12.59 -32.86 -5.49
C ASP A 328 11.50 -31.83 -5.72
N ALA A 329 11.79 -30.81 -6.52
CA ALA A 329 10.83 -29.75 -6.87
C ALA A 329 10.21 -29.93 -8.26
N ALA A 330 10.32 -31.08 -8.92
CA ALA A 330 9.82 -31.32 -10.28
C ALA A 330 8.30 -31.10 -10.44
N GLN A 331 7.53 -31.25 -9.35
CA GLN A 331 6.07 -31.02 -9.36
C GLN A 331 5.69 -29.60 -8.96
N VAL A 332 6.65 -28.76 -8.57
CA VAL A 332 6.35 -27.36 -8.22
C VAL A 332 6.07 -26.56 -9.48
N THR A 333 4.96 -25.82 -9.47
CA THR A 333 4.54 -24.97 -10.59
C THR A 333 4.68 -23.50 -10.22
N ALA A 334 4.74 -22.62 -11.24
CA ALA A 334 4.71 -21.17 -11.04
C ALA A 334 3.34 -20.69 -10.47
N PRO A 335 3.33 -19.65 -9.66
CA PRO A 335 4.44 -18.79 -9.27
C PRO A 335 5.25 -19.34 -8.11
N ALA A 336 6.58 -19.31 -8.23
CA ALA A 336 7.44 -19.69 -7.12
C ALA A 336 8.74 -18.87 -7.08
N VAL A 337 9.33 -18.77 -5.89
CA VAL A 337 10.61 -18.13 -5.60
C VAL A 337 11.58 -19.20 -5.13
N VAL A 338 12.81 -19.16 -5.63
CA VAL A 338 13.87 -20.12 -5.23
C VAL A 338 14.92 -19.37 -4.43
N VAL A 339 15.25 -19.87 -3.25
CA VAL A 339 16.30 -19.35 -2.37
C VAL A 339 17.43 -20.37 -2.28
N ILE A 340 18.67 -19.95 -2.53
CA ILE A 340 19.85 -20.81 -2.56
C ILE A 340 20.91 -20.23 -1.61
N GLY A 341 21.35 -21.00 -0.64
CA GLY A 341 22.40 -20.62 0.30
C GLY A 341 22.16 -21.15 1.72
N GLU A 342 23.16 -20.97 2.57
CA GLU A 342 23.16 -21.47 3.96
C GLU A 342 22.01 -20.94 4.82
N VAL A 343 21.43 -19.80 4.43
CA VAL A 343 20.26 -19.23 5.10
C VAL A 343 19.04 -20.17 5.09
N VAL A 344 18.95 -21.09 4.15
CA VAL A 344 17.87 -22.07 4.08
C VAL A 344 17.93 -23.02 5.29
N SER A 345 19.14 -23.36 5.75
CA SER A 345 19.34 -24.16 6.97
C SER A 345 18.98 -23.41 8.26
N ALA A 346 18.93 -22.08 8.20
CA ALA A 346 18.49 -21.25 9.31
C ALA A 346 16.96 -21.05 9.35
N ARG A 347 16.20 -21.77 8.53
CA ARG A 347 14.75 -21.70 8.49
C ARG A 347 14.14 -22.00 9.85
N VAL A 348 13.24 -21.11 10.28
CA VAL A 348 12.35 -21.33 11.42
C VAL A 348 10.93 -21.42 10.85
N ALA A 349 10.33 -22.61 10.89
CA ALA A 349 8.95 -22.76 10.43
C ALA A 349 8.01 -21.98 11.36
N PRO A 350 7.19 -21.05 10.85
CA PRO A 350 6.24 -20.29 11.66
C PRO A 350 5.08 -21.17 12.16
#